data_d014caf451a1c941814582c10454d3eb
#
_entry.id   d014caf451a1c941814582c10454d3eb
#
_cell.length_a   1.000
_cell.length_b   1.000
_cell.length_c   1.000
_cell.angle_alpha   90.00
_cell.angle_beta   90.00
_cell.angle_gamma   90.00
#
_symmetry.space_group_name_H-M   'P 1'
#
loop_
_entity.id
_entity.type
_entity.pdbx_description
1 polymer ?
#
loop_
_entity_poly.entity_id
_entity_poly.type
_entity_poly.pdbx_seq_one_letter_code
_entity_poly.pdbx_strand_id
1 'polypeptide(L)'
;TASEGRDIGFTLNTNGTWNINKGWLKTLRYVLSGTYMDKDSYYETVYSSATSPYSMTTTNGAVLSNFAGQHIYDANGNQITNFGPEDINHYAVYLPSSYLGHYEIDSREVNLFAKVTSSLFKASGHVNNRILIGADFRSDGNVGKGKTYDPSTPPYRSQYGHNSSFRPRNYKDIPFINQFGAYVEDNFKWSISGTHDLNIQAGVRYDHTSVVGGIFSPRVNASIDLIPNLLSLQGGYGIAAKMPSLLYLYPENAYFEYININELANENIPESQRLFMTTTEVRQVDNSDLKIAQNHKAEVG
;
A
#
# COMPACT_ATOMS: atom_id res chain seq x y z
N THR A 1 9.36 28.06 -5.02
CA THR A 1 8.91 26.74 -4.54
C THR A 1 8.96 26.72 -3.03
N ALA A 2 7.88 26.37 -2.40
CA ALA A 2 7.78 26.14 -0.97
C ALA A 2 7.27 24.71 -0.73
N SER A 3 7.75 24.07 0.31
CA SER A 3 7.21 22.81 0.78
C SER A 3 7.20 22.80 2.30
N GLU A 4 6.11 22.38 2.85
CA GLU A 4 5.93 22.22 4.29
C GLU A 4 5.41 20.81 4.57
N GLY A 5 5.86 20.21 5.67
CA GLY A 5 5.38 18.92 6.13
C GLY A 5 5.19 18.94 7.63
N ARG A 6 4.12 18.31 8.09
CA ARG A 6 3.84 18.10 9.51
C ARG A 6 3.50 16.65 9.74
N ASP A 7 4.24 16.01 10.63
CA ASP A 7 4.00 14.63 11.04
C ASP A 7 3.71 14.62 12.55
N ILE A 8 2.53 14.12 12.91
CA ILE A 8 2.15 13.90 14.31
C ILE A 8 1.76 12.43 14.44
N GLY A 9 2.48 11.72 15.32
CA GLY A 9 2.24 10.31 15.56
C GLY A 9 1.84 10.01 17.00
N PHE A 10 0.91 9.08 17.15
CA PHE A 10 0.55 8.52 18.44
C PHE A 10 0.65 7.00 18.34
N THR A 11 1.39 6.39 19.27
CA THR A 11 1.51 4.93 19.35
C THR A 11 1.21 4.48 20.79
N LEU A 12 0.27 3.56 20.90
CA LEU A 12 -0.03 2.87 22.15
C LEU A 12 0.39 1.41 22.02
N ASN A 13 1.26 0.98 22.94
CA ASN A 13 1.68 -0.41 23.03
C ASN A 13 1.42 -0.93 24.43
N THR A 14 0.81 -2.10 24.54
CA THR A 14 0.72 -2.84 25.79
C THR A 14 1.06 -4.30 25.54
N ASN A 15 1.81 -4.89 26.44
CA ASN A 15 2.13 -6.30 26.39
C ASN A 15 2.21 -6.86 27.81
N GLY A 16 1.98 -8.13 27.94
CA GLY A 16 2.07 -8.82 29.22
C GLY A 16 2.29 -10.31 29.05
N THR A 17 2.81 -10.91 30.10
CA THR A 17 3.03 -12.34 30.18
C THR A 17 2.44 -12.85 31.48
N TRP A 18 1.56 -13.81 31.38
CA TRP A 18 0.99 -14.55 32.49
C TRP A 18 1.75 -15.86 32.67
N ASN A 19 2.40 -16.02 33.80
CA ASN A 19 3.06 -17.27 34.21
C ASN A 19 2.05 -18.15 34.94
N ILE A 20 1.39 -19.05 34.20
CA ILE A 20 0.30 -19.89 34.70
C ILE A 20 0.85 -21.10 35.42
N ASN A 21 1.84 -21.78 34.84
CA ASN A 21 2.54 -22.95 35.36
C ASN A 21 1.60 -24.07 35.84
N LYS A 22 0.45 -24.27 35.19
CA LYS A 22 -0.54 -25.29 35.52
C LYS A 22 -0.50 -26.41 34.48
N GLY A 23 -0.05 -27.59 34.91
CA GLY A 23 0.11 -28.74 34.00
C GLY A 23 1.10 -28.41 32.87
N TRP A 24 0.66 -28.62 31.63
CA TRP A 24 1.45 -28.32 30.44
C TRP A 24 1.53 -26.82 30.16
N LEU A 25 0.47 -26.06 30.46
CA LEU A 25 0.38 -24.66 30.21
C LEU A 25 1.34 -23.86 31.10
N LYS A 26 2.31 -23.21 30.50
CA LYS A 26 3.34 -22.45 31.21
C LYS A 26 3.07 -20.97 31.20
N THR A 27 2.86 -20.41 30.02
CA THR A 27 2.69 -18.97 29.86
C THR A 27 1.58 -18.64 28.86
N LEU A 28 0.95 -17.51 29.09
CA LEU A 28 0.12 -16.81 28.11
C LEU A 28 0.70 -15.41 27.95
N ARG A 29 1.04 -15.04 26.72
CA ARG A 29 1.56 -13.71 26.38
C ARG A 29 0.62 -13.01 25.44
N TYR A 30 0.40 -11.71 25.66
CA TYR A 30 -0.32 -10.86 24.73
C TYR A 30 0.49 -9.64 24.34
N VAL A 31 0.21 -9.12 23.16
CA VAL A 31 0.72 -7.85 22.63
C VAL A 31 -0.44 -7.15 21.95
N LEU A 32 -0.69 -5.90 22.31
CA LEU A 32 -1.64 -5.03 21.65
C LEU A 32 -0.92 -3.75 21.25
N SER A 33 -1.08 -3.31 20.02
CA SER A 33 -0.48 -2.08 19.51
C SER A 33 -1.47 -1.35 18.63
N GLY A 34 -1.54 -0.04 18.78
CA GLY A 34 -2.26 0.86 17.90
C GLY A 34 -1.39 2.05 17.56
N THR A 35 -1.28 2.38 16.28
CA THR A 35 -0.55 3.55 15.79
C THR A 35 -1.49 4.39 14.93
N TYR A 36 -1.48 5.68 15.18
CA TYR A 36 -2.10 6.69 14.34
C TYR A 36 -1.03 7.70 13.94
N MET A 37 -0.92 7.96 12.64
CA MET A 37 0.03 8.93 12.07
C MET A 37 -0.75 9.92 11.22
N ASP A 38 -0.71 11.19 11.60
CA ASP A 38 -1.28 12.32 10.85
C ASP A 38 -0.13 13.03 10.13
N LYS A 39 -0.11 12.92 8.81
CA LYS A 39 0.94 13.45 7.95
C LYS A 39 0.31 14.39 6.93
N ASP A 40 0.56 15.66 7.10
CA ASP A 40 0.17 16.70 6.16
C ASP A 40 1.41 17.17 5.38
N SER A 41 1.30 17.22 4.08
CA SER A 41 2.33 17.79 3.22
C SER A 41 1.71 18.81 2.28
N TYR A 42 2.33 19.98 2.19
CA TYR A 42 1.95 21.08 1.32
C TYR A 42 3.09 21.40 0.37
N TYR A 43 2.77 21.55 -0.90
CA TYR A 43 3.72 21.89 -1.94
C TYR A 43 3.19 23.03 -2.79
N GLU A 44 4.02 24.03 -2.99
CA GLU A 44 3.69 25.23 -3.73
C GLU A 44 4.81 25.62 -4.69
N THR A 45 4.48 25.99 -5.92
CA THR A 45 5.44 26.44 -6.91
C THR A 45 4.82 27.49 -7.83
N VAL A 46 5.57 28.57 -8.06
CA VAL A 46 5.20 29.56 -9.08
C VAL A 46 5.55 28.99 -10.46
N TYR A 47 4.57 28.90 -11.31
CA TYR A 47 4.73 28.54 -12.72
C TYR A 47 4.66 29.80 -13.58
N SER A 48 5.70 30.01 -14.37
CA SER A 48 5.77 31.06 -15.38
C SER A 48 5.82 30.40 -16.76
N SER A 49 5.15 31.00 -17.74
CA SER A 49 5.06 30.47 -19.10
C SER A 49 4.16 29.21 -19.23
N ALA A 50 3.14 29.08 -18.39
CA ALA A 50 2.09 28.11 -18.59
C ALA A 50 1.20 28.53 -19.76
N THR A 51 1.61 28.18 -20.99
CA THR A 51 0.94 28.63 -22.22
C THR A 51 -0.01 27.60 -22.80
N SER A 52 -0.13 26.45 -22.17
CA SER A 52 -0.90 25.35 -22.72
C SER A 52 -2.12 25.05 -21.85
N PRO A 53 -3.28 24.78 -22.46
CA PRO A 53 -4.43 24.28 -21.74
C PRO A 53 -4.12 22.95 -21.08
N TYR A 54 -4.85 22.66 -20.05
CA TYR A 54 -4.58 21.58 -19.14
C TYR A 54 -5.81 20.67 -19.05
N SER A 55 -5.65 19.41 -19.37
CA SER A 55 -6.72 18.44 -19.15
C SER A 55 -6.60 17.87 -17.72
N MET A 56 -7.71 17.91 -17.00
CA MET A 56 -7.81 17.40 -15.64
C MET A 56 -8.75 16.20 -15.56
N THR A 57 -9.22 15.70 -16.72
CA THR A 57 -10.20 14.61 -16.74
C THR A 57 -9.65 13.35 -16.07
N THR A 58 -10.52 12.69 -15.33
CA THR A 58 -10.25 11.40 -14.66
C THR A 58 -10.89 10.23 -15.40
N THR A 59 -11.56 10.49 -16.54
CA THR A 59 -12.23 9.51 -17.38
C THR A 59 -11.66 9.50 -18.78
N ASN A 60 -11.85 8.38 -19.50
CA ASN A 60 -11.54 8.28 -20.93
C ASN A 60 -12.40 9.24 -21.72
N GLY A 61 -11.79 9.98 -22.63
CA GLY A 61 -12.52 10.86 -23.53
C GLY A 61 -11.72 12.01 -24.06
N ALA A 62 -12.32 12.73 -25.00
CA ALA A 62 -11.79 13.95 -25.59
C ALA A 62 -12.52 15.16 -25.01
N VAL A 63 -11.78 16.21 -24.72
CA VAL A 63 -12.33 17.50 -24.32
C VAL A 63 -11.85 18.58 -25.27
N LEU A 64 -12.78 19.43 -25.68
CA LEU A 64 -12.57 20.54 -26.58
C LEU A 64 -12.79 21.85 -25.85
N SER A 65 -11.90 22.80 -26.02
CA SER A 65 -12.05 24.14 -25.44
C SER A 65 -11.69 25.24 -26.45
N ASN A 66 -12.29 26.40 -26.26
CA ASN A 66 -12.02 27.58 -27.03
C ASN A 66 -11.30 28.63 -26.17
N PHE A 67 -10.21 29.20 -26.68
CA PHE A 67 -9.31 30.03 -25.90
C PHE A 67 -9.95 31.36 -25.45
N ALA A 68 -10.55 32.12 -26.35
CA ALA A 68 -10.96 33.49 -26.04
C ALA A 68 -12.25 33.59 -25.23
N GLY A 69 -13.15 32.64 -25.44
CA GLY A 69 -14.42 32.62 -24.71
C GLY A 69 -14.38 31.82 -23.42
N GLN A 70 -13.27 31.12 -23.16
CA GLN A 70 -13.20 30.08 -22.13
C GLN A 70 -14.38 29.09 -22.25
N HIS A 71 -14.84 28.88 -23.47
CA HIS A 71 -15.93 27.93 -23.75
C HIS A 71 -15.38 26.53 -23.65
N ILE A 72 -16.04 25.69 -22.88
CA ILE A 72 -15.70 24.29 -22.70
C ILE A 72 -16.80 23.47 -23.33
N TYR A 73 -16.42 22.44 -24.07
CA TYR A 73 -17.33 21.55 -24.78
C TYR A 73 -17.13 20.11 -24.32
N ASP A 74 -18.22 19.35 -24.24
CA ASP A 74 -18.14 17.91 -24.01
C ASP A 74 -17.63 17.14 -25.25
N ALA A 75 -17.43 15.84 -25.13
CA ALA A 75 -16.98 14.97 -26.21
C ALA A 75 -17.97 14.92 -27.40
N ASN A 76 -19.22 15.35 -27.24
CA ASN A 76 -20.26 15.41 -28.26
C ASN A 76 -20.35 16.78 -28.95
N GLY A 77 -19.53 17.73 -28.50
CA GLY A 77 -19.52 19.10 -29.02
C GLY A 77 -20.56 20.02 -28.38
N ASN A 78 -21.20 19.63 -27.29
CA ASN A 78 -22.13 20.50 -26.57
C ASN A 78 -21.35 21.43 -25.64
N GLN A 79 -21.67 22.74 -25.69
CA GLN A 79 -21.07 23.70 -24.79
C GLN A 79 -21.53 23.48 -23.37
N ILE A 80 -20.59 23.43 -22.43
CA ILE A 80 -20.87 23.34 -21.01
C ILE A 80 -20.88 24.74 -20.45
N THR A 81 -22.05 25.19 -20.01
CA THR A 81 -22.28 26.57 -19.54
C THR A 81 -22.30 26.71 -18.02
N ASN A 82 -22.54 25.61 -17.31
CA ASN A 82 -22.63 25.59 -15.85
C ASN A 82 -21.72 24.47 -15.33
N PHE A 83 -20.47 24.78 -15.07
CA PHE A 83 -19.59 23.84 -14.39
C PHE A 83 -19.18 24.39 -13.01
N GLY A 84 -19.28 23.52 -12.02
CA GLY A 84 -18.77 23.78 -10.67
C GLY A 84 -17.29 23.42 -10.55
N PRO A 85 -16.68 23.65 -9.39
CA PRO A 85 -15.30 23.25 -9.13
C PRO A 85 -15.01 21.75 -9.38
N GLU A 86 -16.01 20.90 -9.23
CA GLU A 86 -15.91 19.46 -9.48
C GLU A 86 -15.82 19.13 -10.96
N ASP A 87 -16.45 19.92 -11.80
CA ASP A 87 -16.50 19.68 -13.25
C ASP A 87 -15.17 20.01 -13.93
N ILE A 88 -14.35 20.89 -13.34
CA ILE A 88 -13.00 21.23 -13.86
C ILE A 88 -12.12 19.97 -14.00
N ASN A 89 -12.31 18.98 -13.16
CA ASN A 89 -11.59 17.70 -13.26
C ASN A 89 -11.94 16.90 -14.52
N HIS A 90 -12.95 17.29 -15.26
CA HIS A 90 -13.43 16.60 -16.46
C HIS A 90 -13.13 17.34 -17.75
N TYR A 91 -12.63 18.57 -17.69
CA TYR A 91 -12.43 19.44 -18.85
C TYR A 91 -11.01 20.00 -18.96
N ALA A 92 -10.65 20.47 -20.14
CA ALA A 92 -9.43 21.21 -20.32
C ALA A 92 -9.59 22.63 -19.76
N VAL A 93 -8.63 23.08 -18.97
CA VAL A 93 -8.61 24.39 -18.35
C VAL A 93 -7.52 25.24 -18.96
N TYR A 94 -7.84 26.50 -19.28
CA TYR A 94 -6.84 27.49 -19.66
C TYR A 94 -6.27 28.13 -18.40
N LEU A 95 -4.98 27.92 -18.20
CA LEU A 95 -4.27 28.49 -17.07
C LEU A 95 -3.69 29.87 -17.45
N PRO A 96 -3.59 30.80 -16.49
CA PRO A 96 -2.84 32.03 -16.69
C PRO A 96 -1.39 31.74 -17.10
N SER A 97 -0.77 32.68 -17.82
CA SER A 97 0.66 32.56 -18.21
C SER A 97 1.61 32.43 -17.03
N SER A 98 1.18 32.92 -15.86
CA SER A 98 1.87 32.72 -14.58
C SER A 98 0.83 32.52 -13.49
N TYR A 99 1.03 31.51 -12.66
CA TYR A 99 0.18 31.23 -11.50
C TYR A 99 0.97 30.49 -10.41
N LEU A 100 0.40 30.49 -9.21
CA LEU A 100 0.90 29.75 -8.08
C LEU A 100 0.15 28.43 -7.99
N GLY A 101 0.78 27.34 -8.46
CA GLY A 101 0.20 26.03 -8.36
C GLY A 101 0.57 25.36 -7.04
N HIS A 102 -0.37 24.67 -6.43
CA HIS A 102 -0.13 23.95 -5.19
C HIS A 102 -0.89 22.63 -5.15
N TYR A 103 -0.44 21.73 -4.27
CA TYR A 103 -1.18 20.53 -3.89
C TYR A 103 -0.89 20.16 -2.44
N GLU A 104 -1.82 19.45 -1.87
CA GLU A 104 -1.76 18.96 -0.49
C GLU A 104 -1.89 17.43 -0.46
N ILE A 105 -1.23 16.82 0.52
CA ILE A 105 -1.40 15.41 0.84
C ILE A 105 -1.76 15.31 2.31
N ASP A 106 -3.01 14.93 2.60
CA ASP A 106 -3.50 14.59 3.94
C ASP A 106 -3.52 13.06 4.07
N SER A 107 -2.56 12.51 4.80
CA SER A 107 -2.42 11.09 5.04
C SER A 107 -2.60 10.78 6.53
N ARG A 108 -3.62 10.00 6.88
CA ARG A 108 -3.92 9.60 8.25
C ARG A 108 -3.89 8.09 8.36
N GLU A 109 -2.69 7.58 8.63
CA GLU A 109 -2.43 6.15 8.70
C GLU A 109 -2.90 5.58 10.03
N VAL A 110 -3.62 4.47 9.98
CA VAL A 110 -4.08 3.71 11.15
C VAL A 110 -3.54 2.30 11.03
N ASN A 111 -2.80 1.88 12.07
CA ASN A 111 -2.28 0.51 12.16
C ASN A 111 -2.70 -0.08 13.49
N LEU A 112 -3.35 -1.23 13.46
CA LEU A 112 -3.75 -1.99 14.64
C LEU A 112 -3.09 -3.36 14.61
N PHE A 113 -2.58 -3.80 15.75
CA PHE A 113 -1.98 -5.12 15.90
C PHE A 113 -2.38 -5.74 17.24
N ALA A 114 -2.79 -6.98 17.19
CA ALA A 114 -3.06 -7.80 18.37
C ALA A 114 -2.43 -9.18 18.19
N LYS A 115 -1.79 -9.70 19.22
CA LYS A 115 -1.21 -11.04 19.22
C LYS A 115 -1.40 -11.71 20.57
N VAL A 116 -1.72 -12.98 20.54
CA VAL A 116 -1.71 -13.86 21.71
C VAL A 116 -0.88 -15.10 21.42
N THR A 117 -0.07 -15.51 22.40
CA THR A 117 0.78 -16.70 22.32
C THR A 117 0.72 -17.47 23.60
N SER A 118 0.50 -18.77 23.53
CA SER A 118 0.54 -19.71 24.64
C SER A 118 1.74 -20.64 24.49
N SER A 119 2.45 -20.89 25.58
CA SER A 119 3.53 -21.86 25.66
C SER A 119 3.12 -23.04 26.55
N LEU A 120 3.16 -24.22 25.94
CA LEU A 120 3.00 -25.47 26.67
C LEU A 120 4.35 -26.20 26.75
N PHE A 121 4.63 -26.80 27.88
CA PHE A 121 5.88 -27.52 28.08
C PHE A 121 5.65 -28.80 28.87
N LYS A 122 6.23 -29.89 28.40
CA LYS A 122 6.31 -31.17 29.11
C LYS A 122 7.69 -31.77 28.98
N ALA A 123 8.25 -32.20 30.11
CA ALA A 123 9.45 -32.99 30.14
C ALA A 123 9.08 -34.39 30.68
N SER A 124 9.61 -35.46 30.08
CA SER A 124 9.41 -36.83 30.52
C SER A 124 10.63 -37.66 30.17
N GLY A 125 11.41 -38.03 31.16
CA GLY A 125 12.66 -38.80 30.97
C GLY A 125 13.63 -38.01 30.08
N HIS A 126 13.98 -38.61 28.94
CA HIS A 126 14.90 -38.02 27.97
C HIS A 126 14.24 -37.12 26.90
N VAL A 127 12.94 -36.91 27.02
CA VAL A 127 12.16 -36.13 26.04
C VAL A 127 11.68 -34.83 26.65
N ASN A 128 11.97 -33.72 25.96
CA ASN A 128 11.41 -32.41 26.25
C ASN A 128 10.59 -31.92 25.04
N ASN A 129 9.39 -31.46 25.30
CA ASN A 129 8.47 -30.98 24.29
C ASN A 129 7.98 -29.58 24.68
N ARG A 130 8.15 -28.61 23.77
CA ARG A 130 7.64 -27.25 23.94
C ARG A 130 6.79 -26.87 22.74
N ILE A 131 5.49 -26.73 22.97
CA ILE A 131 4.53 -26.34 21.95
C ILE A 131 4.21 -24.86 22.14
N LEU A 132 4.29 -24.09 21.05
CA LEU A 132 3.81 -22.72 20.96
C LEU A 132 2.56 -22.67 20.09
N ILE A 133 1.50 -22.08 20.61
CA ILE A 133 0.26 -21.84 19.88
C ILE A 133 -0.01 -20.35 19.93
N GLY A 134 -0.30 -19.74 18.80
CA GLY A 134 -0.57 -18.31 18.76
C GLY A 134 -1.51 -17.92 17.66
N ALA A 135 -2.10 -16.74 17.85
CA ALA A 135 -2.88 -16.05 16.84
C ALA A 135 -2.53 -14.56 16.87
N ASP A 136 -2.62 -13.94 15.72
CA ASP A 136 -2.44 -12.51 15.58
C ASP A 136 -3.45 -11.92 14.59
N PHE A 137 -3.73 -10.64 14.80
CA PHE A 137 -4.56 -9.82 13.93
C PHE A 137 -3.83 -8.53 13.64
N ARG A 138 -3.90 -8.08 12.39
CA ARG A 138 -3.38 -6.80 11.95
C ARG A 138 -4.41 -6.12 11.05
N SER A 139 -4.53 -4.80 11.20
CA SER A 139 -5.36 -3.96 10.34
C SER A 139 -4.60 -2.71 9.99
N ASP A 140 -4.43 -2.46 8.69
CA ASP A 140 -3.70 -1.31 8.15
C ASP A 140 -4.62 -0.55 7.18
N GLY A 141 -4.67 0.78 7.31
CA GLY A 141 -5.48 1.62 6.45
C GLY A 141 -5.14 3.10 6.57
N ASN A 142 -5.82 3.92 5.79
CA ASN A 142 -5.65 5.36 5.78
C ASN A 142 -7.01 6.04 5.75
N VAL A 143 -7.22 7.00 6.64
CA VAL A 143 -8.48 7.77 6.76
C VAL A 143 -8.31 9.24 6.35
N GLY A 144 -7.17 9.61 5.76
CA GLY A 144 -6.88 10.93 5.24
C GLY A 144 -7.64 11.25 3.95
N LYS A 145 -7.71 12.54 3.62
CA LYS A 145 -8.32 13.00 2.37
C LYS A 145 -7.48 12.63 1.13
N GLY A 146 -6.20 12.32 1.34
CA GLY A 146 -5.27 11.97 0.28
C GLY A 146 -4.74 13.18 -0.46
N LYS A 147 -4.57 13.05 -1.78
CA LYS A 147 -4.05 14.10 -2.65
C LYS A 147 -5.18 15.02 -3.09
N THR A 148 -5.03 16.29 -2.79
CA THR A 148 -5.99 17.33 -3.18
C THR A 148 -5.27 18.56 -3.72
N TYR A 149 -5.93 19.30 -4.60
CA TYR A 149 -5.48 20.58 -5.11
C TYR A 149 -6.66 21.38 -5.65
N ASP A 150 -6.48 22.71 -5.81
CA ASP A 150 -7.44 23.55 -6.47
C ASP A 150 -7.34 23.37 -7.99
N PRO A 151 -8.40 22.91 -8.67
CA PRO A 151 -8.40 22.73 -10.11
C PRO A 151 -8.12 24.00 -10.92
N SER A 152 -8.34 25.18 -10.37
CA SER A 152 -8.03 26.46 -11.03
C SER A 152 -6.53 26.80 -11.00
N THR A 153 -5.79 26.22 -10.05
CA THR A 153 -4.35 26.42 -9.88
C THR A 153 -3.62 25.09 -9.68
N PRO A 154 -3.75 24.13 -10.61
CA PRO A 154 -3.24 22.79 -10.45
C PRO A 154 -1.71 22.76 -10.40
N PRO A 155 -1.11 21.73 -9.79
CA PRO A 155 0.33 21.54 -9.88
C PRO A 155 0.73 21.31 -11.34
N TYR A 156 1.86 21.90 -11.74
CA TYR A 156 2.36 21.80 -13.11
C TYR A 156 2.69 20.35 -13.48
N ARG A 157 2.28 19.96 -14.68
CA ARG A 157 2.66 18.69 -15.30
C ARG A 157 3.39 18.95 -16.61
N SER A 158 4.49 18.26 -16.84
CA SER A 158 5.11 18.25 -18.14
C SER A 158 4.18 17.59 -19.16
N GLN A 159 3.92 18.24 -20.27
CA GLN A 159 3.10 17.69 -21.36
C GLN A 159 3.68 16.41 -21.98
N TYR A 160 4.98 16.19 -21.80
CA TYR A 160 5.71 15.05 -22.36
C TYR A 160 6.06 13.99 -21.33
N GLY A 161 5.65 14.19 -20.08
CA GLY A 161 5.93 13.23 -19.01
C GLY A 161 4.74 12.35 -18.71
N HIS A 162 4.93 11.04 -18.67
CA HIS A 162 3.97 10.04 -18.20
C HIS A 162 3.66 10.19 -16.70
N ASN A 163 3.67 11.39 -16.17
CA ASN A 163 3.51 11.64 -14.75
C ASN A 163 2.04 11.83 -14.42
N SER A 164 1.38 10.70 -14.29
CA SER A 164 0.00 10.55 -13.85
C SER A 164 -0.27 10.99 -12.41
N SER A 165 0.76 11.45 -11.68
CA SER A 165 0.73 11.59 -10.22
C SER A 165 -0.09 12.76 -9.70
N PHE A 166 -0.58 13.64 -10.57
CA PHE A 166 -1.30 14.85 -10.18
C PHE A 166 -2.82 14.78 -10.36
N ARG A 167 -3.41 13.61 -10.27
CA ARG A 167 -4.86 13.49 -10.11
C ARG A 167 -5.20 13.43 -8.62
N PRO A 168 -6.33 14.02 -8.21
CA PRO A 168 -6.82 13.84 -6.85
C PRO A 168 -7.02 12.36 -6.54
N ARG A 169 -6.70 11.96 -5.31
CA ARG A 169 -6.93 10.61 -4.84
C ARG A 169 -7.31 10.62 -3.37
N ASN A 170 -8.51 10.18 -3.07
CA ASN A 170 -8.99 10.08 -1.72
C ASN A 170 -8.48 8.75 -1.09
N TYR A 171 -7.73 8.84 0.00
CA TYR A 171 -7.20 7.64 0.67
C TYR A 171 -8.27 6.87 1.44
N LYS A 172 -9.39 7.50 1.79
CA LYS A 172 -10.53 6.82 2.43
C LYS A 172 -11.23 5.82 1.51
N ASP A 173 -11.05 5.96 0.19
CA ASP A 173 -11.63 5.03 -0.79
C ASP A 173 -10.84 3.72 -0.86
N ILE A 174 -9.65 3.68 -0.25
CA ILE A 174 -8.83 2.47 -0.15
C ILE A 174 -9.27 1.69 1.10
N PRO A 175 -9.79 0.46 0.95
CA PRO A 175 -10.24 -0.31 2.09
C PRO A 175 -9.09 -0.70 3.01
N PHE A 176 -9.38 -0.85 4.30
CA PHE A 176 -8.43 -1.41 5.26
C PHE A 176 -8.06 -2.84 4.87
N ILE A 177 -6.76 -3.15 4.94
CA ILE A 177 -6.30 -4.53 4.83
C ILE A 177 -6.29 -5.14 6.22
N ASN A 178 -7.13 -6.17 6.39
CA ASN A 178 -7.19 -6.96 7.59
C ASN A 178 -6.47 -8.29 7.36
N GLN A 179 -5.57 -8.62 8.26
CA GLN A 179 -4.82 -9.88 8.25
C GLN A 179 -5.06 -10.61 9.57
N PHE A 180 -5.37 -11.88 9.46
CA PHE A 180 -5.45 -12.81 10.58
C PHE A 180 -4.41 -13.91 10.40
N GLY A 181 -3.65 -14.21 11.45
CA GLY A 181 -2.69 -15.30 11.48
C GLY A 181 -2.93 -16.24 12.65
N ALA A 182 -2.77 -17.53 12.43
CA ALA A 182 -2.75 -18.53 13.49
C ALA A 182 -1.61 -19.52 13.24
N TYR A 183 -0.96 -19.97 14.30
CA TYR A 183 0.16 -20.90 14.17
C TYR A 183 0.27 -21.85 15.35
N VAL A 184 0.83 -23.01 15.06
CA VAL A 184 1.30 -23.97 16.03
C VAL A 184 2.72 -24.37 15.66
N GLU A 185 3.60 -24.48 16.64
CA GLU A 185 4.98 -24.89 16.49
C GLU A 185 5.36 -25.79 17.65
N ASP A 186 6.02 -26.89 17.37
CA ASP A 186 6.57 -27.82 18.34
C ASP A 186 8.10 -27.81 18.26
N ASN A 187 8.74 -27.66 19.41
CA ASN A 187 10.16 -27.84 19.61
C ASN A 187 10.35 -29.12 20.44
N PHE A 188 10.64 -30.18 19.76
CA PHE A 188 10.86 -31.51 20.32
C PHE A 188 12.37 -31.75 20.48
N LYS A 189 12.78 -32.08 21.70
CA LYS A 189 14.15 -32.48 21.99
C LYS A 189 14.16 -33.86 22.62
N TRP A 190 14.96 -34.74 22.07
CA TRP A 190 15.19 -36.11 22.57
C TRP A 190 16.66 -36.38 22.80
N SER A 191 17.04 -36.60 24.05
CA SER A 191 18.40 -37.06 24.40
C SER A 191 18.44 -38.57 24.28
N ILE A 192 18.94 -39.06 23.14
CA ILE A 192 19.00 -40.47 22.78
C ILE A 192 19.97 -41.20 23.69
N SER A 193 21.10 -40.58 23.97
CA SER A 193 22.08 -41.02 24.96
C SER A 193 22.63 -39.76 25.65
N GLY A 194 23.37 -39.88 26.73
CA GLY A 194 23.89 -38.71 27.46
C GLY A 194 24.74 -37.74 26.63
N THR A 195 25.00 -38.06 25.37
CA THR A 195 25.87 -37.27 24.45
C THR A 195 25.27 -37.01 23.09
N HIS A 196 24.12 -37.62 22.75
CA HIS A 196 23.50 -37.48 21.42
C HIS A 196 22.09 -36.89 21.59
N ASP A 197 21.89 -35.68 21.10
CA ASP A 197 20.61 -34.99 21.10
C ASP A 197 20.02 -34.93 19.69
N LEU A 198 18.74 -35.31 19.57
CA LEU A 198 17.93 -35.04 18.39
C LEU A 198 16.99 -33.87 18.71
N ASN A 199 17.07 -32.81 17.91
CA ASN A 199 16.18 -31.67 18.01
C ASN A 199 15.34 -31.59 16.73
N ILE A 200 14.02 -31.46 16.88
CA ILE A 200 13.09 -31.26 15.77
C ILE A 200 12.24 -30.03 16.10
N GLN A 201 12.24 -29.08 15.20
CA GLN A 201 11.34 -27.93 15.23
C GLN A 201 10.40 -28.03 14.04
N ALA A 202 9.12 -28.26 14.29
CA ALA A 202 8.11 -28.36 13.26
C ALA A 202 6.95 -27.40 13.56
N GLY A 203 6.43 -26.77 12.55
CA GLY A 203 5.32 -25.84 12.74
C GLY A 203 4.57 -25.57 11.45
N VAL A 204 3.37 -25.06 11.61
CA VAL A 204 2.54 -24.54 10.53
C VAL A 204 1.90 -23.25 10.94
N ARG A 205 1.89 -22.29 10.03
CA ARG A 205 1.18 -21.03 10.16
C ARG A 205 0.16 -20.91 9.02
N TYR A 206 -1.04 -20.45 9.36
CA TYR A 206 -2.05 -20.02 8.41
C TYR A 206 -2.19 -18.52 8.50
N ASP A 207 -2.11 -17.83 7.39
CA ASP A 207 -2.37 -16.40 7.26
C ASP A 207 -3.51 -16.18 6.27
N HIS A 208 -4.43 -15.30 6.63
CA HIS A 208 -5.54 -14.87 5.78
C HIS A 208 -5.61 -13.35 5.74
N THR A 209 -5.76 -12.79 4.53
CA THR A 209 -5.99 -11.36 4.33
C THR A 209 -7.34 -11.11 3.68
N SER A 210 -7.93 -9.96 3.98
CA SER A 210 -9.23 -9.56 3.42
C SER A 210 -9.23 -9.39 1.89
N VAL A 211 -8.06 -9.32 1.25
CA VAL A 211 -7.93 -8.99 -0.19
C VAL A 211 -7.47 -10.20 -1.01
N VAL A 212 -6.40 -10.88 -0.59
CA VAL A 212 -5.77 -11.94 -1.41
C VAL A 212 -6.01 -13.36 -0.88
N GLY A 213 -6.86 -13.51 0.13
CA GLY A 213 -7.20 -14.81 0.72
C GLY A 213 -6.14 -15.35 1.66
N GLY A 214 -6.02 -16.67 1.75
CA GLY A 214 -5.22 -17.35 2.76
C GLY A 214 -4.13 -18.25 2.22
N ILE A 215 -3.14 -18.56 3.08
CA ILE A 215 -2.01 -19.42 2.78
C ILE A 215 -1.54 -20.18 4.01
N PHE A 216 -1.09 -21.41 3.80
CA PHE A 216 -0.36 -22.19 4.79
C PHE A 216 1.14 -22.11 4.56
N SER A 217 1.88 -21.91 5.65
CA SER A 217 3.33 -21.79 5.68
C SER A 217 3.91 -22.84 6.64
N PRO A 218 4.09 -24.11 6.20
CA PRO A 218 4.74 -25.12 7.00
C PRO A 218 6.23 -24.88 7.07
N ARG A 219 6.84 -25.34 8.19
CA ARG A 219 8.29 -25.41 8.35
C ARG A 219 8.69 -26.61 9.19
N VAL A 220 9.83 -27.18 8.88
CA VAL A 220 10.45 -28.24 9.67
C VAL A 220 11.96 -28.08 9.63
N ASN A 221 12.60 -28.15 10.78
CA ASN A 221 14.04 -28.22 10.92
C ASN A 221 14.35 -29.39 11.84
N ALA A 222 15.40 -30.14 11.53
CA ALA A 222 15.89 -31.21 12.37
C ALA A 222 17.40 -31.12 12.50
N SER A 223 17.95 -31.41 13.66
CA SER A 223 19.36 -31.54 13.90
C SER A 223 19.66 -32.72 14.81
N ILE A 224 20.72 -33.43 14.53
CA ILE A 224 21.21 -34.56 15.33
C ILE A 224 22.71 -34.45 15.54
N ASP A 225 23.18 -34.63 16.78
CA ASP A 225 24.57 -34.71 17.09
C ASP A 225 25.09 -36.15 16.79
N LEU A 226 25.89 -36.29 15.74
CA LEU A 226 26.48 -37.55 15.33
C LEU A 226 27.72 -37.89 16.13
N ILE A 227 28.59 -36.92 16.38
CA ILE A 227 29.76 -36.99 17.26
C ILE A 227 29.69 -35.80 18.21
N PRO A 228 29.51 -36.01 19.51
CA PRO A 228 29.36 -34.97 20.49
C PRO A 228 30.47 -33.92 20.40
N ASN A 229 30.09 -32.64 20.35
CA ASN A 229 31.00 -31.50 20.23
C ASN A 229 31.90 -31.46 18.99
N LEU A 230 31.73 -32.38 18.02
CA LEU A 230 32.57 -32.46 16.83
C LEU A 230 31.72 -32.42 15.53
N LEU A 231 30.66 -33.19 15.43
CA LEU A 231 29.90 -33.31 14.21
C LEU A 231 28.37 -33.35 14.50
N SER A 232 27.66 -32.43 13.92
CA SER A 232 26.19 -32.46 13.86
C SER A 232 25.69 -32.43 12.41
N LEU A 233 24.62 -33.13 12.17
CA LEU A 233 23.89 -33.06 10.88
C LEU A 233 22.61 -32.28 11.11
N GLN A 234 22.32 -31.33 10.21
CA GLN A 234 21.09 -30.56 10.24
C GLN A 234 20.44 -30.45 8.87
N GLY A 235 19.13 -30.33 8.86
CA GLY A 235 18.37 -30.13 7.64
C GLY A 235 17.06 -29.43 7.93
N GLY A 236 16.58 -28.69 6.95
CA GLY A 236 15.35 -27.95 7.11
C GLY A 236 14.63 -27.67 5.80
N TYR A 237 13.33 -27.51 5.91
CA TYR A 237 12.47 -27.04 4.83
C TYR A 237 11.39 -26.12 5.37
N GLY A 238 11.09 -25.06 4.63
CA GLY A 238 10.02 -24.15 5.00
C GLY A 238 9.49 -23.33 3.84
N ILE A 239 8.25 -22.90 3.99
CA ILE A 239 7.59 -21.95 3.09
C ILE A 239 7.42 -20.63 3.83
N ALA A 240 7.96 -19.56 3.26
CA ALA A 240 7.74 -18.20 3.72
C ALA A 240 6.74 -17.49 2.78
N ALA A 241 5.74 -16.86 3.36
CA ALA A 241 4.74 -16.09 2.64
C ALA A 241 5.02 -14.59 2.76
N LYS A 242 4.80 -13.85 1.65
CA LYS A 242 4.85 -12.38 1.63
C LYS A 242 3.57 -11.85 1.02
N MET A 243 2.82 -11.09 1.82
CA MET A 243 1.61 -10.40 1.38
C MET A 243 1.95 -9.23 0.48
N PRO A 244 1.16 -8.96 -0.59
CA PRO A 244 1.28 -7.74 -1.36
C PRO A 244 1.03 -6.51 -0.48
N SER A 245 1.76 -5.43 -0.74
CA SER A 245 1.52 -4.16 -0.05
C SER A 245 0.30 -3.42 -0.60
N LEU A 246 -0.23 -2.47 0.16
CA LEU A 246 -1.33 -1.57 -0.25
C LEU A 246 -1.08 -0.92 -1.61
N LEU A 247 0.16 -0.52 -1.89
CA LEU A 247 0.56 0.11 -3.15
C LEU A 247 0.33 -0.81 -4.36
N TYR A 248 0.59 -2.11 -4.20
CA TYR A 248 0.36 -3.08 -5.27
C TYR A 248 -1.09 -3.52 -5.37
N LEU A 249 -1.82 -3.55 -4.26
CA LEU A 249 -3.23 -3.95 -4.25
C LEU A 249 -4.15 -2.86 -4.80
N TYR A 250 -3.81 -1.60 -4.52
CA TYR A 250 -4.60 -0.43 -4.91
C TYR A 250 -3.72 0.61 -5.59
N PRO A 251 -3.18 0.33 -6.80
CA PRO A 251 -2.39 1.29 -7.54
C PRO A 251 -3.21 2.50 -7.96
N GLU A 252 -2.53 3.60 -8.26
CA GLU A 252 -3.16 4.74 -8.91
C GLU A 252 -3.42 4.43 -10.39
N ASN A 253 -4.46 5.02 -10.96
CA ASN A 253 -4.70 4.96 -12.38
C ASN A 253 -3.56 5.67 -13.14
N ALA A 254 -3.22 5.17 -14.30
CA ALA A 254 -2.31 5.83 -15.22
C ALA A 254 -3.11 6.66 -16.24
N TYR A 255 -2.69 7.91 -16.43
CA TYR A 255 -3.35 8.85 -17.33
C TYR A 255 -2.43 9.20 -18.47
N PHE A 256 -2.88 9.01 -19.71
CA PHE A 256 -2.16 9.37 -20.91
C PHE A 256 -2.94 10.45 -21.62
N GLU A 257 -2.29 11.56 -21.92
CA GLU A 257 -2.91 12.73 -22.55
C GLU A 257 -2.31 12.96 -23.93
N TYR A 258 -3.17 13.13 -24.91
CA TYR A 258 -2.82 13.35 -26.29
C TYR A 258 -3.43 14.66 -26.76
N ILE A 259 -2.61 15.58 -27.24
CA ILE A 259 -3.07 16.83 -27.85
C ILE A 259 -3.45 16.52 -29.28
N ASN A 260 -4.75 16.65 -29.60
CA ASN A 260 -5.28 16.41 -30.92
C ASN A 260 -5.35 17.67 -31.77
N ILE A 261 -5.72 18.79 -31.16
CA ILE A 261 -5.79 20.12 -31.76
C ILE A 261 -5.11 21.11 -30.84
N ASN A 262 -4.23 21.94 -31.37
CA ASN A 262 -3.62 23.05 -30.66
C ASN A 262 -3.46 24.24 -31.62
N GLU A 263 -4.44 25.12 -31.61
CA GLU A 263 -4.44 26.33 -32.44
C GLU A 263 -4.08 27.59 -31.66
N LEU A 264 -3.64 27.45 -30.40
CA LEU A 264 -3.41 28.59 -29.50
C LEU A 264 -2.42 29.64 -30.04
N ALA A 265 -1.38 29.19 -30.72
CA ALA A 265 -0.38 30.04 -31.33
C ALA A 265 -0.63 30.37 -32.80
N ASN A 266 -1.79 29.95 -33.35
CA ASN A 266 -2.08 30.18 -34.78
C ASN A 266 -2.68 31.58 -34.99
N GLU A 267 -1.81 32.54 -35.40
CA GLU A 267 -2.22 33.92 -35.64
C GLU A 267 -3.13 34.09 -36.84
N ASN A 268 -3.23 33.10 -37.73
CA ASN A 268 -4.15 33.12 -38.89
C ASN A 268 -5.60 32.87 -38.51
N ILE A 269 -5.87 32.39 -37.30
CA ILE A 269 -7.21 32.17 -36.78
C ILE A 269 -7.49 33.26 -35.73
N PRO A 270 -8.63 33.95 -35.83
CA PRO A 270 -9.05 34.86 -34.79
C PRO A 270 -9.02 34.19 -33.42
N GLU A 271 -8.52 34.86 -32.40
CA GLU A 271 -8.33 34.32 -31.07
C GLU A 271 -9.59 33.67 -30.51
N SER A 272 -10.77 34.23 -30.77
CA SER A 272 -12.08 33.71 -30.39
C SER A 272 -12.47 32.38 -31.04
N GLN A 273 -11.75 31.98 -32.09
CA GLN A 273 -12.03 30.76 -32.84
C GLN A 273 -10.93 29.71 -32.71
N ARG A 274 -9.85 30.02 -32.02
CA ARG A 274 -8.78 29.06 -31.78
C ARG A 274 -9.24 27.95 -30.86
N LEU A 275 -8.99 26.72 -31.25
CA LEU A 275 -9.42 25.54 -30.55
C LEU A 275 -8.24 24.79 -29.92
N PHE A 276 -8.55 24.12 -28.84
CA PHE A 276 -7.66 23.13 -28.23
C PHE A 276 -8.47 21.88 -27.93
N MET A 277 -7.96 20.73 -28.34
CA MET A 277 -8.56 19.45 -28.02
C MET A 277 -7.49 18.50 -27.46
N THR A 278 -7.81 17.86 -26.35
CA THR A 278 -6.97 16.83 -25.76
C THR A 278 -7.82 15.60 -25.48
N THR A 279 -7.24 14.42 -25.74
CA THR A 279 -7.83 13.14 -25.39
C THR A 279 -7.07 12.56 -24.20
N THR A 280 -7.80 12.10 -23.20
CA THR A 280 -7.25 11.37 -22.08
C THR A 280 -7.60 9.89 -22.18
N GLU A 281 -6.58 9.04 -22.11
CA GLU A 281 -6.72 7.60 -21.94
C GLU A 281 -6.39 7.27 -20.48
N VAL A 282 -7.34 6.66 -19.78
CA VAL A 282 -7.18 6.24 -18.39
C VAL A 282 -6.98 4.73 -18.36
N ARG A 283 -5.85 4.30 -17.86
CA ARG A 283 -5.58 2.87 -17.63
C ARG A 283 -5.72 2.57 -16.16
N GLN A 284 -6.70 1.77 -15.85
CA GLN A 284 -6.86 1.18 -14.53
C GLN A 284 -6.02 -0.09 -14.47
N VAL A 285 -5.22 -0.22 -13.43
CA VAL A 285 -4.50 -1.45 -13.16
C VAL A 285 -5.37 -2.31 -12.25
N ASP A 286 -5.88 -3.40 -12.80
CA ASP A 286 -6.60 -4.41 -12.02
C ASP A 286 -5.60 -5.41 -11.45
N ASN A 287 -5.42 -5.36 -10.15
CA ASN A 287 -4.54 -6.26 -9.38
C ASN A 287 -5.35 -7.22 -8.50
N SER A 288 -6.64 -7.44 -8.82
CA SER A 288 -7.52 -8.35 -8.07
C SER A 288 -7.02 -9.80 -8.04
N ASP A 289 -6.25 -10.20 -9.07
CA ASP A 289 -5.68 -11.54 -9.18
C ASP A 289 -4.31 -11.72 -8.49
N LEU A 290 -3.81 -10.70 -7.80
CA LEU A 290 -2.57 -10.81 -7.05
C LEU A 290 -2.67 -11.91 -6.00
N LYS A 291 -1.63 -12.73 -5.94
CA LYS A 291 -1.50 -13.83 -4.99
C LYS A 291 -0.42 -13.53 -3.97
N ILE A 292 -0.50 -14.22 -2.85
CA ILE A 292 0.53 -14.21 -1.84
C ILE A 292 1.80 -14.83 -2.44
N ALA A 293 2.90 -14.08 -2.41
CA ALA A 293 4.19 -14.59 -2.87
C ALA A 293 4.71 -15.66 -1.91
N GLN A 294 5.22 -16.75 -2.45
CA GLN A 294 5.77 -17.87 -1.69
C GLN A 294 7.25 -18.05 -2.00
N ASN A 295 8.01 -18.32 -0.96
CA ASN A 295 9.42 -18.67 -1.08
C ASN A 295 9.63 -20.02 -0.37
N HIS A 296 10.10 -21.01 -1.13
CA HIS A 296 10.44 -22.33 -0.64
C HIS A 296 11.94 -22.38 -0.35
N LYS A 297 12.31 -22.71 0.87
CA LYS A 297 13.69 -22.83 1.28
C LYS A 297 13.95 -24.24 1.80
N ALA A 298 14.98 -24.89 1.27
CA ALA A 298 15.53 -26.14 1.78
C ALA A 298 17.01 -25.95 2.09
N GLU A 299 17.47 -26.53 3.19
CA GLU A 299 18.88 -26.45 3.59
C GLU A 299 19.34 -27.77 4.22
N VAL A 300 20.60 -28.10 4.05
CA VAL A 300 21.31 -29.21 4.66
C VAL A 300 22.68 -28.72 5.07
N GLY A 301 23.14 -29.11 6.25
CA GLY A 301 24.43 -28.71 6.80
C GLY A 301 24.97 -29.72 7.82
#